data_84f2d375314a59b907c7aad93e507f8f
#
_entry.id   84f2d375314a59b907c7aad93e507f8f
#
_cell.length_a   1.000
_cell.length_b   1.000
_cell.length_c   1.000
_cell.angle_alpha   90.00
_cell.angle_beta   90.00
_cell.angle_gamma   90.00
#
_symmetry.space_group_name_H-M   'P 1'
#
loop_
_entity.id
_entity.type
_entity.pdbx_description
1 polymer ?
#
loop_
_entity_poly.entity_id
_entity_poly.type
_entity_poly.pdbx_seq_one_letter_code
_entity_poly.pdbx_strand_id
1 'polypeptide(L)'
;MKYFTVSLYNMRKFGVGKEEIKSILSDFSCPLNGDVEEFIRCKAYDFDRVGLARTNLIYTFSEDDKPILVAFFTIGLSHVVIGDELSKNDKKRIFGTTYPIGGTLKTLLIGQLSKNYKNGNNRYITGDVLMKIVFERIRKIHQIMPSVVTHIDCKDVFPLRNYYEKFGFHMFKKSDNQLVYLMSTNRIVENTVSIR
;
A
#
# COMPACT_ATOMS: atom_id res chain seq x y z
N MET A 1 -7.02 -18.94 -6.71
CA MET A 1 -5.58 -18.88 -6.40
C MET A 1 -5.43 -18.47 -4.94
N LYS A 2 -4.55 -19.13 -4.18
CA LYS A 2 -4.31 -18.82 -2.76
C LYS A 2 -3.08 -17.93 -2.63
N TYR A 3 -3.19 -16.84 -1.85
CA TYR A 3 -2.09 -15.90 -1.61
C TYR A 3 -1.67 -15.92 -0.16
N PHE A 4 -0.39 -15.69 0.10
CA PHE A 4 0.14 -15.46 1.43
C PHE A 4 1.12 -14.28 1.43
N THR A 5 1.24 -13.63 2.57
CA THR A 5 2.03 -12.42 2.70
C THR A 5 3.12 -12.59 3.75
N VAL A 6 4.35 -12.27 3.38
CA VAL A 6 5.51 -12.30 4.27
C VAL A 6 6.11 -10.90 4.36
N SER A 7 6.29 -10.36 5.58
CA SER A 7 6.98 -9.08 5.75
C SER A 7 8.49 -9.29 5.86
N LEU A 8 9.28 -8.31 5.41
CA LEU A 8 10.73 -8.35 5.58
C LEU A 8 11.13 -8.39 7.07
N TYR A 9 10.32 -7.79 7.93
CA TYR A 9 10.48 -7.91 9.38
C TYR A 9 10.42 -9.37 9.84
N ASN A 10 9.41 -10.13 9.40
CA ASN A 10 9.27 -11.53 9.78
C ASN A 10 10.42 -12.38 9.20
N MET A 11 10.83 -12.13 7.97
CA MET A 11 11.98 -12.82 7.38
C MET A 11 13.21 -12.66 8.26
N ARG A 12 13.56 -11.44 8.66
CA ARG A 12 14.67 -11.19 9.58
C ARG A 12 14.47 -11.85 10.95
N LYS A 13 13.24 -11.75 11.51
CA LYS A 13 12.92 -12.36 12.81
C LYS A 13 13.09 -13.88 12.80
N PHE A 14 12.82 -14.54 11.69
CA PHE A 14 13.02 -15.98 11.51
C PHE A 14 14.40 -16.36 10.96
N GLY A 15 15.36 -15.44 10.99
CA GLY A 15 16.76 -15.73 10.71
C GLY A 15 17.19 -15.68 9.24
N VAL A 16 16.31 -15.19 8.33
CA VAL A 16 16.71 -14.99 6.93
C VAL A 16 17.75 -13.88 6.85
N GLY A 17 18.89 -14.19 6.26
CA GLY A 17 20.06 -13.29 6.18
C GLY A 17 19.79 -12.08 5.27
N LYS A 18 20.54 -11.00 5.52
CA LYS A 18 20.42 -9.75 4.73
C LYS A 18 20.64 -9.99 3.24
N GLU A 19 21.66 -10.72 2.88
CA GLU A 19 22.01 -10.95 1.47
C GLU A 19 20.99 -11.85 0.76
N GLU A 20 20.43 -12.80 1.48
CA GLU A 20 19.33 -13.63 0.96
C GLU A 20 18.07 -12.80 0.70
N ILE A 21 17.69 -11.94 1.65
CA ILE A 21 16.55 -11.00 1.44
C ILE A 21 16.82 -10.11 0.24
N LYS A 22 18.01 -9.52 0.13
CA LYS A 22 18.39 -8.67 -1.00
C LYS A 22 18.35 -9.41 -2.33
N SER A 23 18.79 -10.67 -2.34
CA SER A 23 18.68 -11.53 -3.53
C SER A 23 17.22 -11.71 -3.98
N ILE A 24 16.31 -12.00 -3.03
CA ILE A 24 14.87 -12.10 -3.33
C ILE A 24 14.33 -10.78 -3.90
N LEU A 25 14.70 -9.63 -3.31
CA LEU A 25 14.21 -8.32 -3.75
C LEU A 25 14.79 -7.91 -5.12
N SER A 26 16.02 -8.32 -5.43
CA SER A 26 16.67 -8.05 -6.73
C SER A 26 15.96 -8.74 -7.89
N ASP A 27 15.23 -9.82 -7.63
CA ASP A 27 14.45 -10.56 -8.64
C ASP A 27 13.06 -9.96 -8.92
N PHE A 28 12.77 -8.77 -8.39
CA PHE A 28 11.55 -8.04 -8.67
C PHE A 28 11.71 -7.15 -9.92
N SER A 29 10.67 -7.07 -10.76
CA SER A 29 10.65 -6.16 -11.91
C SER A 29 9.35 -5.37 -11.99
N CYS A 30 9.48 -4.05 -12.24
CA CYS A 30 8.37 -3.13 -12.47
C CYS A 30 8.66 -2.17 -13.62
N PRO A 31 8.60 -2.61 -14.89
CA PRO A 31 8.92 -1.78 -16.06
C PRO A 31 7.98 -0.58 -16.22
N LEU A 32 6.81 -0.60 -15.57
CA LEU A 32 5.86 0.52 -15.59
C LEU A 32 6.26 1.68 -14.69
N ASN A 33 7.14 1.46 -13.72
CA ASN A 33 7.60 2.49 -12.79
C ASN A 33 8.98 2.14 -12.21
N GLY A 34 10.03 2.76 -12.78
CA GLY A 34 11.42 2.55 -12.36
C GLY A 34 11.68 2.94 -10.91
N ASP A 35 10.99 3.97 -10.39
CA ASP A 35 11.16 4.41 -8.99
C ASP A 35 10.70 3.32 -8.02
N VAL A 36 9.61 2.61 -8.36
CA VAL A 36 9.10 1.48 -7.56
C VAL A 36 10.04 0.29 -7.64
N GLU A 37 10.60 0.01 -8.82
CA GLU A 37 11.59 -1.06 -9.00
C GLU A 37 12.88 -0.76 -8.23
N GLU A 38 13.40 0.46 -8.34
CA GLU A 38 14.57 0.90 -7.58
C GLU A 38 14.32 0.80 -6.07
N PHE A 39 13.14 1.25 -5.62
CA PHE A 39 12.80 1.18 -4.20
C PHE A 39 12.86 -0.26 -3.66
N ILE A 40 12.16 -1.20 -4.32
CA ILE A 40 12.09 -2.58 -3.80
C ILE A 40 13.47 -3.24 -3.81
N ARG A 41 14.28 -3.03 -4.86
CA ARG A 41 15.60 -3.64 -5.01
C ARG A 41 16.65 -3.04 -4.08
N CYS A 42 16.65 -1.72 -3.90
CA CYS A 42 17.76 -0.99 -3.28
C CYS A 42 17.42 -0.42 -1.91
N LYS A 43 16.18 -0.04 -1.63
CA LYS A 43 15.80 0.76 -0.45
C LYS A 43 14.93 0.00 0.55
N ALA A 44 14.09 -0.93 0.09
CA ALA A 44 13.06 -1.57 0.90
C ALA A 44 13.60 -2.30 2.14
N TYR A 45 14.74 -2.98 2.02
CA TYR A 45 15.36 -3.67 3.15
C TYR A 45 15.73 -2.70 4.27
N ASP A 46 16.39 -1.60 3.95
CA ASP A 46 16.84 -0.63 4.96
C ASP A 46 15.68 0.18 5.52
N PHE A 47 14.71 0.58 4.70
CA PHE A 47 13.48 1.24 5.16
C PHE A 47 12.71 0.38 6.17
N ASP A 48 12.59 -0.92 5.90
CA ASP A 48 11.91 -1.85 6.82
C ASP A 48 12.75 -2.08 8.09
N ARG A 49 14.07 -2.19 7.98
CA ARG A 49 14.99 -2.40 9.10
C ARG A 49 14.97 -1.24 10.10
N VAL A 50 14.98 0.00 9.61
CA VAL A 50 14.95 1.19 10.47
C VAL A 50 13.55 1.64 10.88
N GLY A 51 12.50 0.97 10.38
CA GLY A 51 11.13 1.23 10.78
C GLY A 51 10.43 2.37 10.04
N LEU A 52 10.98 2.87 8.92
CA LEU A 52 10.34 3.91 8.10
C LEU A 52 9.08 3.39 7.40
N ALA A 53 9.12 2.14 6.92
CA ALA A 53 7.97 1.47 6.34
C ALA A 53 8.09 -0.04 6.52
N ARG A 54 6.95 -0.73 6.59
CA ARG A 54 6.88 -2.19 6.62
C ARG A 54 6.65 -2.71 5.19
N THR A 55 7.64 -3.41 4.63
CA THR A 55 7.53 -4.05 3.31
C THR A 55 6.93 -5.44 3.43
N ASN A 56 5.90 -5.70 2.65
CA ASN A 56 5.17 -6.98 2.60
C ASN A 56 5.27 -7.55 1.19
N LEU A 57 5.83 -8.74 1.08
CA LEU A 57 5.91 -9.52 -0.16
C LEU A 57 4.69 -10.43 -0.26
N ILE A 58 4.09 -10.52 -1.45
CA ILE A 58 2.93 -11.36 -1.72
C ILE A 58 3.35 -12.50 -2.62
N TYR A 59 3.08 -13.71 -2.17
CA TYR A 59 3.37 -14.94 -2.90
C TYR A 59 2.09 -15.71 -3.22
N THR A 60 2.18 -16.49 -4.27
CA THR A 60 1.27 -17.60 -4.60
C THR A 60 2.09 -18.84 -4.92
N PHE A 61 1.44 -19.96 -5.21
CA PHE A 61 2.12 -21.19 -5.62
C PHE A 61 1.96 -21.41 -7.13
N SER A 62 3.02 -21.94 -7.77
CA SER A 62 2.96 -22.47 -9.12
C SER A 62 2.18 -23.78 -9.15
N GLU A 63 2.00 -24.35 -10.35
CA GLU A 63 1.45 -25.70 -10.55
C GLU A 63 2.32 -26.79 -9.89
N ASP A 64 3.65 -26.55 -9.81
CA ASP A 64 4.61 -27.42 -9.14
C ASP A 64 4.75 -27.14 -7.63
N ASP A 65 3.81 -26.44 -7.03
CA ASP A 65 3.78 -26.07 -5.61
C ASP A 65 5.00 -25.24 -5.13
N LYS A 66 5.65 -24.49 -6.06
CA LYS A 66 6.75 -23.59 -5.73
C LYS A 66 6.25 -22.18 -5.47
N PRO A 67 6.76 -21.47 -4.45
CA PRO A 67 6.35 -20.10 -4.16
C PRO A 67 6.82 -19.14 -5.26
N ILE A 68 5.90 -18.31 -5.76
CA ILE A 68 6.14 -17.26 -6.75
C ILE A 68 5.89 -15.91 -6.12
N LEU A 69 6.87 -15.02 -6.13
CA LEU A 69 6.70 -13.62 -5.73
C LEU A 69 5.91 -12.87 -6.81
N VAL A 70 4.67 -12.48 -6.50
CA VAL A 70 3.75 -11.88 -7.48
C VAL A 70 3.53 -10.38 -7.31
N ALA A 71 3.76 -9.84 -6.10
CA ALA A 71 3.57 -8.43 -5.81
C ALA A 71 4.26 -8.04 -4.48
N PHE A 72 4.35 -6.74 -4.23
CA PHE A 72 4.66 -6.21 -2.92
C PHE A 72 3.88 -4.94 -2.64
N PHE A 73 3.85 -4.57 -1.37
CA PHE A 73 3.39 -3.25 -0.91
C PHE A 73 4.12 -2.83 0.36
N THR A 74 4.13 -1.52 0.62
CA THR A 74 4.66 -0.97 1.86
C THR A 74 3.58 -0.19 2.61
N ILE A 75 3.61 -0.29 3.94
CA ILE A 75 2.80 0.55 4.82
C ILE A 75 3.74 1.24 5.80
N GLY A 76 3.61 2.55 5.88
CA GLY A 76 4.33 3.41 6.81
C GLY A 76 3.41 4.34 7.56
N LEU A 77 3.99 5.07 8.50
CA LEU A 77 3.34 6.22 9.14
C LEU A 77 3.72 7.49 8.39
N SER A 78 2.75 8.39 8.25
CA SER A 78 2.97 9.69 7.67
C SER A 78 2.04 10.72 8.30
N HIS A 79 1.96 11.90 7.73
CA HIS A 79 1.02 12.92 8.13
C HIS A 79 0.50 13.69 6.93
N VAL A 80 -0.69 14.25 7.07
CA VAL A 80 -1.26 15.21 6.13
C VAL A 80 -1.73 16.43 6.90
N VAL A 81 -1.56 17.61 6.31
CA VAL A 81 -2.07 18.85 6.86
C VAL A 81 -3.42 19.15 6.23
N ILE A 82 -4.43 19.25 7.08
CA ILE A 82 -5.81 19.58 6.68
C ILE A 82 -6.02 21.06 6.99
N GLY A 83 -6.14 21.86 5.96
CA GLY A 83 -6.45 23.28 6.05
C GLY A 83 -7.95 23.55 6.21
N ASP A 84 -8.29 24.84 6.32
CA ASP A 84 -9.67 25.31 6.45
C ASP A 84 -10.40 25.40 5.11
N GLU A 85 -9.67 25.22 4.00
CA GLU A 85 -10.19 25.28 2.64
C GLU A 85 -11.13 24.13 2.27
N LEU A 86 -11.10 23.03 3.03
CA LEU A 86 -12.00 21.89 2.80
C LEU A 86 -13.43 22.22 3.31
N SER A 87 -14.39 22.10 2.40
CA SER A 87 -15.80 22.21 2.75
C SER A 87 -16.22 21.10 3.74
N LYS A 88 -17.32 21.33 4.47
CA LYS A 88 -17.92 20.29 5.35
C LYS A 88 -18.26 19.01 4.57
N ASN A 89 -18.73 19.15 3.32
CA ASN A 89 -19.05 18.02 2.47
C ASN A 89 -17.81 17.24 2.06
N ASP A 90 -16.70 17.91 1.72
CA ASP A 90 -15.45 17.24 1.40
C ASP A 90 -14.87 16.54 2.63
N LYS A 91 -14.90 17.17 3.80
CA LYS A 91 -14.51 16.53 5.06
C LYS A 91 -15.33 15.26 5.32
N LYS A 92 -16.65 15.31 5.18
CA LYS A 92 -17.53 14.12 5.32
C LYS A 92 -17.21 13.05 4.29
N ARG A 93 -16.95 13.45 3.03
CA ARG A 93 -16.62 12.52 1.94
C ARG A 93 -15.28 11.82 2.17
N ILE A 94 -14.24 12.56 2.57
CA ILE A 94 -12.88 12.06 2.75
C ILE A 94 -12.76 11.26 4.06
N PHE A 95 -13.24 11.84 5.17
CA PHE A 95 -13.02 11.29 6.51
C PHE A 95 -14.15 10.38 7.01
N GLY A 96 -15.31 10.40 6.36
CA GLY A 96 -16.47 9.61 6.78
C GLY A 96 -17.11 10.10 8.08
N THR A 97 -16.78 11.29 8.57
CA THR A 97 -17.28 11.84 9.82
C THR A 97 -17.55 13.34 9.70
N THR A 98 -18.47 13.84 10.52
CA THR A 98 -18.73 15.26 10.73
C THR A 98 -17.93 15.86 11.90
N TYR A 99 -17.19 15.04 12.63
CA TYR A 99 -16.30 15.51 13.68
C TYR A 99 -15.32 16.55 13.11
N PRO A 100 -15.05 17.66 13.82
CA PRO A 100 -14.15 18.68 13.33
C PRO A 100 -12.72 18.12 13.22
N ILE A 101 -12.31 17.83 11.98
CA ILE A 101 -10.98 17.36 11.66
C ILE A 101 -10.23 18.49 10.98
N GLY A 102 -9.08 18.85 11.53
CA GLY A 102 -8.19 19.88 11.00
C GLY A 102 -6.78 19.76 11.57
N GLY A 103 -5.88 20.61 11.08
CA GLY A 103 -4.47 20.57 11.47
C GLY A 103 -3.72 19.35 10.94
N THR A 104 -2.66 18.93 11.62
CA THR A 104 -1.81 17.83 11.20
C THR A 104 -2.38 16.49 11.66
N LEU A 105 -2.78 15.64 10.73
CA LEU A 105 -3.28 14.29 11.00
C LEU A 105 -2.18 13.25 10.76
N LYS A 106 -2.00 12.34 11.72
CA LYS A 106 -1.22 11.12 11.51
C LYS A 106 -2.01 10.14 10.63
N THR A 107 -1.34 9.53 9.66
CA THR A 107 -1.97 8.69 8.65
C THR A 107 -1.23 7.38 8.46
N LEU A 108 -1.95 6.37 7.97
CA LEU A 108 -1.34 5.19 7.39
C LEU A 108 -1.06 5.46 5.91
N LEU A 109 0.21 5.39 5.52
CA LEU A 109 0.65 5.59 4.13
C LEU A 109 0.83 4.25 3.43
N ILE A 110 0.13 4.04 2.32
CA ILE A 110 0.50 3.03 1.34
C ILE A 110 1.60 3.64 0.46
N GLY A 111 2.87 3.41 0.82
CA GLY A 111 3.99 4.13 0.21
C GLY A 111 4.38 3.59 -1.16
N GLN A 112 4.40 2.27 -1.31
CA GLN A 112 4.73 1.60 -2.57
C GLN A 112 3.79 0.43 -2.79
N LEU A 113 3.40 0.21 -4.03
CA LEU A 113 2.48 -0.85 -4.43
C LEU A 113 2.77 -1.28 -5.86
N SER A 114 3.11 -2.55 -6.10
CA SER A 114 3.33 -3.06 -7.45
C SER A 114 3.16 -4.56 -7.57
N LYS A 115 2.75 -4.99 -8.77
CA LYS A 115 2.88 -6.38 -9.21
C LYS A 115 4.31 -6.65 -9.67
N ASN A 116 4.76 -7.89 -9.56
CA ASN A 116 6.05 -8.33 -10.09
C ASN A 116 5.93 -8.76 -11.55
N TYR A 117 6.62 -8.09 -12.45
CA TYR A 117 6.62 -8.40 -13.88
C TYR A 117 7.73 -9.39 -14.30
N LYS A 118 8.63 -9.74 -13.39
CA LYS A 118 9.67 -10.74 -13.65
C LYS A 118 9.03 -12.05 -14.11
N ASN A 119 9.51 -12.60 -15.22
CA ASN A 119 9.02 -13.86 -15.80
C ASN A 119 7.48 -13.92 -16.01
N GLY A 120 6.81 -12.77 -16.17
CA GLY A 120 5.37 -12.70 -16.31
C GLY A 120 4.56 -12.99 -15.04
N ASN A 121 5.18 -12.89 -13.86
CA ASN A 121 4.53 -13.18 -12.57
C ASN A 121 3.32 -12.28 -12.27
N ASN A 122 3.28 -11.09 -12.90
CA ASN A 122 2.14 -10.16 -12.78
C ASN A 122 0.79 -10.75 -13.23
N ARG A 123 0.79 -11.82 -14.03
CA ARG A 123 -0.44 -12.53 -14.48
C ARG A 123 -1.13 -13.29 -13.34
N TYR A 124 -0.40 -13.67 -12.32
CA TYR A 124 -0.92 -14.45 -11.19
C TYR A 124 -1.66 -13.60 -10.16
N ILE A 125 -1.67 -12.28 -10.29
CA ILE A 125 -2.40 -11.38 -9.37
C ILE A 125 -3.01 -10.20 -10.12
N THR A 126 -4.27 -9.87 -9.83
CA THR A 126 -4.91 -8.65 -10.33
C THR A 126 -4.66 -7.48 -9.37
N GLY A 127 -4.79 -6.24 -9.87
CA GLY A 127 -4.72 -5.05 -9.02
C GLY A 127 -5.77 -5.07 -7.91
N ASP A 128 -6.97 -5.58 -8.21
CA ASP A 128 -8.07 -5.68 -7.26
C ASP A 128 -7.73 -6.61 -6.08
N VAL A 129 -7.14 -7.77 -6.38
CA VAL A 129 -6.69 -8.71 -5.34
C VAL A 129 -5.56 -8.10 -4.52
N LEU A 130 -4.62 -7.43 -5.18
CA LEU A 130 -3.52 -6.75 -4.51
C LEU A 130 -4.04 -5.70 -3.50
N MET A 131 -4.98 -4.83 -3.91
CA MET A 131 -5.55 -3.82 -3.02
C MET A 131 -6.35 -4.45 -1.86
N LYS A 132 -7.08 -5.55 -2.10
CA LYS A 132 -7.77 -6.29 -1.04
C LYS A 132 -6.80 -6.80 0.03
N ILE A 133 -5.65 -7.35 -0.36
CA ILE A 133 -4.60 -7.81 0.56
C ILE A 133 -4.03 -6.62 1.36
N VAL A 134 -3.81 -5.47 0.71
CA VAL A 134 -3.38 -4.23 1.39
C VAL A 134 -4.42 -3.81 2.43
N PHE A 135 -5.69 -3.79 2.07
CA PHE A 135 -6.78 -3.43 3.00
C PHE A 135 -6.89 -4.37 4.19
N GLU A 136 -6.70 -5.68 3.99
CA GLU A 136 -6.64 -6.62 5.11
C GLU A 136 -5.48 -6.32 6.08
N ARG A 137 -4.34 -5.91 5.55
CA ARG A 137 -3.21 -5.48 6.38
C ARG A 137 -3.52 -4.21 7.15
N ILE A 138 -4.12 -3.21 6.49
CA ILE A 138 -4.53 -1.95 7.13
C ILE A 138 -5.53 -2.20 8.25
N ARG A 139 -6.53 -3.08 8.05
CA ARG A 139 -7.49 -3.46 9.10
C ARG A 139 -6.78 -3.99 10.35
N LYS A 140 -5.83 -4.91 10.19
CA LYS A 140 -5.05 -5.47 11.30
C LYS A 140 -4.25 -4.39 12.05
N ILE A 141 -3.68 -3.43 11.33
CA ILE A 141 -2.96 -2.31 11.94
C ILE A 141 -3.95 -1.40 12.67
N HIS A 142 -5.07 -1.06 12.05
CA HIS A 142 -6.07 -0.14 12.62
C HIS A 142 -6.70 -0.67 13.92
N GLN A 143 -6.82 -1.99 14.09
CA GLN A 143 -7.29 -2.61 15.33
C GLN A 143 -6.34 -2.35 16.51
N ILE A 144 -5.04 -2.20 16.25
CA ILE A 144 -4.01 -1.97 17.28
C ILE A 144 -3.71 -0.48 17.41
N MET A 145 -3.62 0.21 16.29
CA MET A 145 -3.28 1.63 16.21
C MET A 145 -4.25 2.34 15.27
N PRO A 146 -5.28 2.99 15.80
CA PRO A 146 -6.28 3.65 14.97
C PRO A 146 -5.69 4.83 14.20
N SER A 147 -6.11 4.98 12.96
CA SER A 147 -5.81 6.12 12.10
C SER A 147 -7.09 6.64 11.46
N VAL A 148 -7.29 7.94 11.43
CA VAL A 148 -8.46 8.56 10.78
C VAL A 148 -8.43 8.30 9.29
N VAL A 149 -7.23 8.37 8.68
CA VAL A 149 -7.03 8.39 7.24
C VAL A 149 -5.94 7.43 6.81
N THR A 150 -6.21 6.74 5.72
CA THR A 150 -5.19 6.08 4.89
C THR A 150 -4.96 6.93 3.65
N HIS A 151 -3.70 7.16 3.29
CA HIS A 151 -3.37 7.94 2.10
C HIS A 151 -2.38 7.25 1.17
N ILE A 152 -2.36 7.74 -0.07
CA ILE A 152 -1.49 7.28 -1.16
C ILE A 152 -0.98 8.52 -1.89
N ASP A 153 0.32 8.53 -2.16
CA ASP A 153 0.94 9.48 -3.07
C ASP A 153 1.22 8.75 -4.39
N CYS A 154 0.78 9.32 -5.51
CA CYS A 154 0.99 8.70 -6.81
C CYS A 154 1.27 9.73 -7.92
N LYS A 155 1.87 9.27 -9.02
CA LYS A 155 2.04 10.09 -10.23
C LYS A 155 0.66 10.45 -10.81
N ASP A 156 0.56 11.66 -11.34
CA ASP A 156 -0.65 12.16 -12.00
C ASP A 156 -0.84 11.54 -13.39
N VAL A 157 -1.26 10.27 -13.43
CA VAL A 157 -1.57 9.54 -14.66
C VAL A 157 -2.94 8.89 -14.58
N PHE A 158 -3.68 8.93 -15.68
CA PHE A 158 -5.07 8.48 -15.75
C PHE A 158 -5.32 7.05 -15.23
N PRO A 159 -4.50 6.02 -15.54
CA PRO A 159 -4.72 4.68 -15.01
C PRO A 159 -4.64 4.59 -13.49
N LEU A 160 -3.76 5.38 -12.84
CA LEU A 160 -3.64 5.38 -11.38
C LEU A 160 -4.80 6.13 -10.72
N ARG A 161 -5.26 7.24 -11.31
CA ARG A 161 -6.45 7.94 -10.82
C ARG A 161 -7.64 7.00 -10.78
N ASN A 162 -8.01 6.40 -11.91
CA ASN A 162 -9.12 5.45 -12.00
C ASN A 162 -8.97 4.27 -11.03
N TYR A 163 -7.75 3.76 -10.89
CA TYR A 163 -7.48 2.64 -10.00
C TYR A 163 -7.78 2.99 -8.54
N TYR A 164 -7.26 4.10 -8.02
CA TYR A 164 -7.46 4.48 -6.63
C TYR A 164 -8.88 4.97 -6.35
N GLU A 165 -9.49 5.74 -7.26
CA GLU A 165 -10.87 6.22 -7.14
C GLU A 165 -11.87 5.06 -7.10
N LYS A 166 -11.66 4.02 -7.89
CA LYS A 166 -12.45 2.77 -7.86
C LYS A 166 -12.51 2.14 -6.47
N PHE A 167 -11.46 2.26 -5.67
CA PHE A 167 -11.41 1.76 -4.30
C PHE A 167 -11.93 2.72 -3.24
N GLY A 168 -12.40 3.90 -3.66
CA GLY A 168 -12.98 4.90 -2.76
C GLY A 168 -11.98 5.89 -2.18
N PHE A 169 -10.77 5.96 -2.72
CA PHE A 169 -9.87 7.07 -2.45
C PHE A 169 -10.35 8.34 -3.14
N HIS A 170 -10.20 9.48 -2.48
CA HIS A 170 -10.55 10.79 -3.00
C HIS A 170 -9.31 11.65 -3.15
N MET A 171 -9.17 12.31 -4.28
CA MET A 171 -8.10 13.27 -4.49
C MET A 171 -8.23 14.40 -3.49
N PHE A 172 -7.17 14.62 -2.73
CA PHE A 172 -7.09 15.65 -1.69
C PHE A 172 -6.24 16.83 -2.15
N LYS A 173 -5.07 16.56 -2.72
CA LYS A 173 -4.12 17.58 -3.15
C LYS A 173 -3.42 17.16 -4.43
N LYS A 174 -3.13 18.16 -5.25
CA LYS A 174 -2.29 18.02 -6.44
C LYS A 174 -1.12 18.98 -6.33
N SER A 175 0.09 18.48 -6.56
CA SER A 175 1.30 19.29 -6.73
C SER A 175 2.10 18.76 -7.90
N ASP A 176 2.46 19.63 -8.85
CA ASP A 176 3.17 19.29 -10.10
C ASP A 176 2.66 17.98 -10.73
N ASN A 177 3.45 16.92 -10.67
CA ASN A 177 3.11 15.62 -11.24
C ASN A 177 2.69 14.58 -10.20
N GLN A 178 2.35 15.01 -8.98
CA GLN A 178 1.94 14.12 -7.89
C GLN A 178 0.55 14.43 -7.37
N LEU A 179 -0.19 13.38 -7.06
CA LEU A 179 -1.51 13.43 -6.44
C LEU A 179 -1.45 12.76 -5.08
N VAL A 180 -2.07 13.42 -4.09
CA VAL A 180 -2.35 12.85 -2.78
C VAL A 180 -3.80 12.41 -2.73
N TYR A 181 -4.01 11.12 -2.51
CA TYR A 181 -5.33 10.53 -2.35
C TYR A 181 -5.56 10.13 -0.90
N LEU A 182 -6.73 10.43 -0.37
CA LEU A 182 -7.13 10.11 0.99
C LEU A 182 -8.40 9.24 0.98
N MET A 183 -8.48 8.35 1.98
CA MET A 183 -9.69 7.60 2.30
C MET A 183 -9.82 7.44 3.82
N SER A 184 -11.03 7.55 4.35
CA SER A 184 -11.28 7.19 5.74
C SER A 184 -10.86 5.74 6.00
N THR A 185 -10.01 5.54 7.00
CA THR A 185 -9.58 4.18 7.36
C THR A 185 -10.74 3.33 7.86
N ASN A 186 -11.75 3.93 8.50
CA ASN A 186 -12.98 3.23 8.92
C ASN A 186 -13.72 2.62 7.73
N ARG A 187 -13.75 3.28 6.56
CA ARG A 187 -14.36 2.69 5.34
C ARG A 187 -13.64 1.41 4.90
N ILE A 188 -12.32 1.34 5.06
CA ILE A 188 -11.55 0.12 4.77
C ILE A 188 -11.97 -1.00 5.73
N VAL A 189 -12.25 -0.66 6.98
CA VAL A 189 -12.64 -1.62 8.02
C VAL A 189 -14.07 -2.11 7.82
N GLU A 190 -15.00 -1.20 7.53
CA GLU A 190 -16.45 -1.47 7.41
C GLU A 190 -16.83 -2.19 6.12
N ASN A 191 -16.18 -1.86 4.99
CA ASN A 191 -16.46 -2.48 3.68
C ASN A 191 -16.15 -3.98 3.58
N THR A 192 -15.70 -4.61 4.68
CA THR A 192 -15.46 -6.07 4.72
C THR A 192 -16.74 -6.88 4.85
N VAL A 193 -17.85 -6.26 5.26
CA VAL A 193 -19.13 -6.95 5.47
C VAL A 193 -19.88 -7.20 4.15
N SER A 194 -19.51 -6.52 3.06
CA SER A 194 -20.29 -6.53 1.79
C SER A 194 -19.66 -7.39 0.68
N ILE A 195 -18.58 -8.14 0.94
CA ILE A 195 -17.97 -9.03 -0.05
C ILE A 195 -17.92 -10.45 0.54
N ARG A 196 -19.10 -11.05 0.62
CA ARG A 196 -19.29 -12.49 0.72
C ARG A 196 -19.62 -13.05 -0.64
#